data_08fe66a3a24828c8df62bea562a4fe0e
#
_entry.id   08fe66a3a24828c8df62bea562a4fe0e
#
_cell.length_a   1.000
_cell.length_b   1.000
_cell.length_c   1.000
_cell.angle_alpha   90.00
_cell.angle_beta   90.00
_cell.angle_gamma   90.00
#
_symmetry.space_group_name_H-M   'P 1'
#
loop_
_entity.id
_entity.type
_entity.pdbx_description
1 polymer ?
#
loop_
_entity_poly.entity_id
_entity_poly.type
_entity_poly.pdbx_seq_one_letter_code
_entity_poly.pdbx_strand_id
1 'polypeptide(L)'
;VIEDAEYCLRLAQAEADYRNALVGMDAMHTTVHAAQSNVLVTDAGIEEVRVRLANAEKDYERYKELLKQEAVTVQQFDQVKTEFEATKARYEQILRQRQAVSLVKQEQTQRLEQNEANIKLAEAALNLARLNLSYTVILATTDGVTGRKNIHEGELVQPGQTMVNLVDVTEKWVIA
;
A
#
# COMPACT_ATOMS: atom_id res chain seq x y z
N VAL A 1 38.82 13.98 2.68
CA VAL A 1 37.56 13.45 3.24
C VAL A 1 37.12 14.43 4.33
N ILE A 2 35.87 14.80 4.32
CA ILE A 2 35.20 15.56 5.40
C ILE A 2 34.79 14.58 6.49
N GLU A 3 34.66 15.03 7.73
CA GLU A 3 34.20 14.18 8.82
C GLU A 3 32.79 13.63 8.48
N ASP A 4 32.65 12.31 8.48
CA ASP A 4 31.45 11.60 7.96
C ASP A 4 30.61 10.94 9.05
N ALA A 5 31.07 10.97 10.31
CA ALA A 5 30.41 10.27 11.41
C ALA A 5 28.92 10.63 11.56
N GLU A 6 28.57 11.92 11.49
CA GLU A 6 27.17 12.37 11.57
C GLU A 6 26.35 11.89 10.36
N TYR A 7 26.92 11.92 9.15
CA TYR A 7 26.26 11.48 7.93
C TYR A 7 26.03 9.95 7.93
N CYS A 8 26.99 9.19 8.47
CA CYS A 8 26.83 7.74 8.67
C CYS A 8 25.69 7.41 9.63
N LEU A 9 25.54 8.15 10.73
CA LEU A 9 24.45 7.98 11.68
C LEU A 9 23.09 8.34 11.05
N ARG A 10 23.03 9.44 10.29
CA ARG A 10 21.81 9.83 9.54
C ARG A 10 21.42 8.79 8.49
N LEU A 11 22.42 8.21 7.81
CA LEU A 11 22.17 7.12 6.86
C LEU A 11 21.60 5.89 7.57
N ALA A 12 22.22 5.46 8.67
CA ALA A 12 21.76 4.32 9.45
C ALA A 12 20.32 4.51 9.97
N GLN A 13 19.97 5.72 10.41
CA GLN A 13 18.62 6.07 10.81
C GLN A 13 17.66 5.95 9.63
N ALA A 14 17.94 6.56 8.48
CA ALA A 14 17.10 6.52 7.31
C ALA A 14 16.93 5.10 6.75
N GLU A 15 17.96 4.26 6.84
CA GLU A 15 17.86 2.82 6.49
C GLU A 15 16.94 2.06 7.43
N ALA A 16 16.98 2.34 8.73
CA ALA A 16 16.09 1.73 9.70
C ALA A 16 14.63 2.14 9.45
N ASP A 17 14.38 3.43 9.18
CA ASP A 17 13.06 3.97 8.90
C ASP A 17 12.47 3.36 7.61
N TYR A 18 13.27 3.24 6.56
CA TYR A 18 12.87 2.59 5.31
C TYR A 18 12.53 1.10 5.51
N ARG A 19 13.35 0.35 6.29
CA ARG A 19 13.06 -1.05 6.62
C ARG A 19 11.77 -1.19 7.43
N ASN A 20 11.55 -0.31 8.40
CA ASN A 20 10.31 -0.30 9.19
C ASN A 20 9.08 -0.05 8.32
N ALA A 21 9.17 0.87 7.35
CA ALA A 21 8.10 1.13 6.39
C ALA A 21 7.80 -0.11 5.53
N LEU A 22 8.82 -0.84 5.06
CA LEU A 22 8.65 -2.09 4.29
C LEU A 22 7.96 -3.18 5.11
N VAL A 23 8.37 -3.40 6.36
CA VAL A 23 7.74 -4.39 7.25
C VAL A 23 6.27 -4.02 7.50
N GLY A 24 5.97 -2.73 7.69
CA GLY A 24 4.60 -2.24 7.82
C GLY A 24 3.74 -2.55 6.59
N MET A 25 4.32 -2.49 5.40
CA MET A 25 3.64 -2.83 4.15
C MET A 25 3.27 -4.31 4.05
N ASP A 26 4.18 -5.21 4.39
CA ASP A 26 3.91 -6.66 4.37
C ASP A 26 2.76 -7.04 5.32
N ALA A 27 2.73 -6.44 6.51
CA ALA A 27 1.62 -6.61 7.45
C ALA A 27 0.28 -6.10 6.84
N MET A 28 0.31 -4.96 6.13
CA MET A 28 -0.88 -4.40 5.50
C MET A 28 -1.37 -5.25 4.33
N HIS A 29 -0.47 -5.80 3.50
CA HIS A 29 -0.84 -6.77 2.46
C HIS A 29 -1.59 -7.97 3.03
N THR A 30 -1.12 -8.52 4.16
CA THR A 30 -1.79 -9.61 4.86
C THR A 30 -3.20 -9.22 5.30
N THR A 31 -3.38 -8.00 5.81
CA THR A 31 -4.68 -7.47 6.24
C THR A 31 -5.65 -7.30 5.07
N VAL A 32 -5.18 -6.76 3.93
CA VAL A 32 -5.99 -6.63 2.70
C VAL A 32 -6.38 -8.01 2.17
N HIS A 33 -5.48 -8.98 2.20
CA HIS A 33 -5.76 -10.37 1.81
C HIS A 33 -6.82 -11.01 2.68
N ALA A 34 -6.77 -10.81 4.01
CA ALA A 34 -7.79 -11.28 4.94
C ALA A 34 -9.15 -10.63 4.66
N ALA A 35 -9.19 -9.31 4.42
CA ALA A 35 -10.41 -8.60 4.05
C ALA A 35 -11.00 -9.11 2.72
N GLN A 36 -10.16 -9.38 1.72
CA GLN A 36 -10.57 -9.98 0.45
C GLN A 36 -11.18 -11.38 0.66
N SER A 37 -10.56 -12.22 1.48
CA SER A 37 -11.07 -13.55 1.80
C SER A 37 -12.45 -13.48 2.48
N ASN A 38 -12.67 -12.52 3.37
CA ASN A 38 -13.97 -12.30 4.00
C ASN A 38 -15.06 -11.90 2.98
N VAL A 39 -14.71 -11.10 1.96
CA VAL A 39 -15.64 -10.79 0.85
C VAL A 39 -16.01 -12.07 0.11
N LEU A 40 -15.04 -12.92 -0.25
CA LEU A 40 -15.30 -14.17 -0.97
C LEU A 40 -16.17 -15.15 -0.17
N VAL A 41 -15.93 -15.27 1.13
CA VAL A 41 -16.77 -16.10 2.03
C VAL A 41 -18.22 -15.58 2.06
N THR A 42 -18.38 -14.25 2.14
CA THR A 42 -19.72 -13.64 2.13
C THR A 42 -20.41 -13.83 0.78
N ASP A 43 -19.69 -13.69 -0.34
CA ASP A 43 -20.22 -13.91 -1.69
C ASP A 43 -20.67 -15.37 -1.87
N ALA A 44 -19.93 -16.35 -1.34
CA ALA A 44 -20.36 -17.75 -1.32
C ALA A 44 -21.65 -17.95 -0.49
N GLY A 45 -21.75 -17.27 0.66
CA GLY A 45 -22.97 -17.30 1.47
C GLY A 45 -24.18 -16.65 0.78
N ILE A 46 -23.98 -15.60 -0.02
CA ILE A 46 -25.02 -14.99 -0.85
C ILE A 46 -25.55 -16.01 -1.86
N GLU A 47 -24.66 -16.74 -2.52
CA GLU A 47 -25.04 -17.73 -3.52
C GLU A 47 -25.88 -18.87 -2.92
N GLU A 48 -25.51 -19.35 -1.73
CA GLU A 48 -26.29 -20.35 -0.98
C GLU A 48 -27.72 -19.85 -0.70
N VAL A 49 -27.85 -18.64 -0.13
CA VAL A 49 -29.17 -18.08 0.20
C VAL A 49 -29.95 -17.74 -1.06
N ARG A 50 -29.30 -17.33 -2.14
CA ARG A 50 -29.93 -17.08 -3.43
C ARG A 50 -30.63 -18.33 -3.99
N VAL A 51 -29.94 -19.48 -3.93
CA VAL A 51 -30.51 -20.75 -4.38
C VAL A 51 -31.71 -21.15 -3.51
N ARG A 52 -31.64 -20.96 -2.19
CA ARG A 52 -32.76 -21.21 -1.27
C ARG A 52 -33.95 -20.30 -1.59
N LEU A 53 -33.68 -19.00 -1.83
CA LEU A 53 -34.74 -18.05 -2.19
C LEU A 53 -35.42 -18.43 -3.49
N ALA A 54 -34.67 -18.82 -4.52
CA ALA A 54 -35.22 -19.24 -5.79
C ALA A 54 -36.14 -20.51 -5.65
N ASN A 55 -35.81 -21.43 -4.74
CA ASN A 55 -36.64 -22.58 -4.45
C ASN A 55 -37.91 -22.19 -3.68
N ALA A 56 -37.77 -21.38 -2.63
CA ALA A 56 -38.89 -20.86 -1.87
C ALA A 56 -39.88 -20.05 -2.72
N GLU A 57 -39.38 -19.26 -3.68
CA GLU A 57 -40.20 -18.52 -4.63
C GLU A 57 -40.98 -19.42 -5.57
N LYS A 58 -40.37 -20.49 -6.10
CA LYS A 58 -41.07 -21.50 -6.91
C LYS A 58 -42.15 -22.20 -6.13
N ASP A 59 -41.86 -22.55 -4.86
CA ASP A 59 -42.88 -23.18 -4.01
C ASP A 59 -44.02 -22.22 -3.70
N TYR A 60 -43.70 -20.96 -3.38
CA TYR A 60 -44.71 -19.92 -3.14
C TYR A 60 -45.65 -19.77 -4.35
N GLU A 61 -45.11 -19.61 -5.58
CA GLU A 61 -45.91 -19.45 -6.79
C GLU A 61 -46.73 -20.71 -7.09
N ARG A 62 -46.18 -21.91 -6.87
CA ARG A 62 -46.91 -23.18 -7.03
C ARG A 62 -48.06 -23.29 -6.05
N TYR A 63 -47.85 -23.02 -4.76
CA TYR A 63 -48.90 -23.10 -3.76
C TYR A 63 -49.97 -22.02 -3.94
N LYS A 64 -49.60 -20.85 -4.42
CA LYS A 64 -50.51 -19.78 -4.80
C LYS A 64 -51.47 -20.21 -5.92
N GLU A 65 -50.99 -20.96 -6.90
CA GLU A 65 -51.83 -21.49 -7.97
C GLU A 65 -52.73 -22.66 -7.49
N LEU A 66 -52.17 -23.55 -6.67
CA LEU A 66 -52.93 -24.65 -6.06
C LEU A 66 -54.04 -24.15 -5.11
N LEU A 67 -53.81 -23.03 -4.41
CA LEU A 67 -54.83 -22.42 -3.56
C LEU A 67 -56.01 -21.90 -4.38
N LYS A 68 -55.75 -21.28 -5.56
CA LYS A 68 -56.82 -20.85 -6.48
C LYS A 68 -57.66 -22.00 -7.01
N GLN A 69 -57.07 -23.21 -7.08
CA GLN A 69 -57.73 -24.44 -7.51
C GLN A 69 -58.33 -25.21 -6.33
N GLU A 70 -58.34 -24.61 -5.13
CA GLU A 70 -58.82 -25.27 -3.89
C GLU A 70 -58.11 -26.60 -3.56
N ALA A 71 -56.91 -26.83 -4.13
CA ALA A 71 -56.15 -28.07 -3.96
C ALA A 71 -55.28 -28.09 -2.70
N VAL A 72 -55.11 -26.95 -2.00
CA VAL A 72 -54.39 -26.84 -0.73
C VAL A 72 -55.15 -25.96 0.25
N THR A 73 -54.83 -26.10 1.54
CA THR A 73 -55.46 -25.29 2.59
C THR A 73 -54.80 -23.93 2.70
N VAL A 74 -55.54 -22.92 3.19
CA VAL A 74 -54.97 -21.56 3.48
C VAL A 74 -53.78 -21.66 4.43
N GLN A 75 -53.85 -22.54 5.45
CA GLN A 75 -52.75 -22.74 6.39
C GLN A 75 -51.47 -23.21 5.69
N GLN A 76 -51.58 -24.16 4.76
CA GLN A 76 -50.41 -24.63 3.98
C GLN A 76 -49.81 -23.51 3.11
N PHE A 77 -50.66 -22.71 2.46
CA PHE A 77 -50.20 -21.57 1.71
C PHE A 77 -49.51 -20.53 2.60
N ASP A 78 -50.08 -20.20 3.76
CA ASP A 78 -49.48 -19.23 4.70
C ASP A 78 -48.13 -19.68 5.23
N GLN A 79 -47.91 -20.98 5.45
CA GLN A 79 -46.64 -21.57 5.83
C GLN A 79 -45.57 -21.31 4.72
N VAL A 80 -45.89 -21.64 3.46
CA VAL A 80 -44.97 -21.47 2.35
C VAL A 80 -44.68 -19.99 2.09
N LYS A 81 -45.69 -19.12 2.21
CA LYS A 81 -45.55 -17.68 2.11
C LYS A 81 -44.59 -17.14 3.18
N THR A 82 -44.75 -17.58 4.44
CA THR A 82 -43.88 -17.16 5.54
C THR A 82 -42.44 -17.61 5.30
N GLU A 83 -42.22 -18.81 4.81
CA GLU A 83 -40.89 -19.34 4.47
C GLU A 83 -40.24 -18.51 3.34
N PHE A 84 -41.00 -18.18 2.29
CA PHE A 84 -40.52 -17.31 1.22
C PHE A 84 -40.11 -15.90 1.74
N GLU A 85 -41.01 -15.28 2.54
CA GLU A 85 -40.75 -13.95 3.10
C GLU A 85 -39.52 -13.96 4.05
N ALA A 86 -39.39 -15.01 4.88
CA ALA A 86 -38.24 -15.16 5.77
C ALA A 86 -36.91 -15.36 4.99
N THR A 87 -36.94 -16.19 3.95
CA THR A 87 -35.75 -16.42 3.10
C THR A 87 -35.37 -15.16 2.32
N LYS A 88 -36.37 -14.40 1.83
CA LYS A 88 -36.14 -13.10 1.19
C LYS A 88 -35.50 -12.10 2.14
N ALA A 89 -36.01 -11.98 3.36
CA ALA A 89 -35.42 -11.11 4.38
C ALA A 89 -33.98 -11.53 4.72
N ARG A 90 -33.71 -12.83 4.74
CA ARG A 90 -32.35 -13.37 4.94
C ARG A 90 -31.42 -13.01 3.79
N TYR A 91 -31.88 -13.09 2.55
CA TYR A 91 -31.11 -12.69 1.38
C TYR A 91 -30.77 -11.19 1.43
N GLU A 92 -31.73 -10.34 1.74
CA GLU A 92 -31.48 -8.91 1.91
C GLU A 92 -30.51 -8.60 3.05
N GLN A 93 -30.56 -9.36 4.15
CA GLN A 93 -29.63 -9.21 5.27
C GLN A 93 -28.18 -9.52 4.83
N ILE A 94 -27.96 -10.63 4.13
CA ILE A 94 -26.60 -11.01 3.69
C ILE A 94 -26.05 -10.05 2.63
N LEU A 95 -26.90 -9.46 1.77
CA LEU A 95 -26.50 -8.41 0.84
C LEU A 95 -25.97 -7.16 1.59
N ARG A 96 -26.68 -6.73 2.65
CA ARG A 96 -26.20 -5.62 3.49
C ARG A 96 -24.89 -5.96 4.20
N GLN A 97 -24.75 -7.20 4.68
CA GLN A 97 -23.49 -7.67 5.27
C GLN A 97 -22.35 -7.64 4.24
N ARG A 98 -22.58 -8.09 3.02
CA ARG A 98 -21.59 -8.04 1.93
C ARG A 98 -21.15 -6.62 1.65
N GLN A 99 -22.07 -5.66 1.64
CA GLN A 99 -21.73 -4.25 1.47
C GLN A 99 -20.83 -3.74 2.60
N ALA A 100 -21.14 -4.07 3.85
CA ALA A 100 -20.31 -3.70 5.01
C ALA A 100 -18.89 -4.28 4.89
N VAL A 101 -18.76 -5.57 4.57
CA VAL A 101 -17.46 -6.23 4.39
C VAL A 101 -16.68 -5.63 3.22
N SER A 102 -17.35 -5.23 2.13
CA SER A 102 -16.69 -4.59 0.99
C SER A 102 -16.15 -3.20 1.33
N LEU A 103 -16.83 -2.43 2.19
CA LEU A 103 -16.35 -1.15 2.70
C LEU A 103 -15.08 -1.33 3.57
N VAL A 104 -15.06 -2.35 4.43
CA VAL A 104 -13.87 -2.69 5.22
C VAL A 104 -12.70 -3.02 4.29
N LYS A 105 -12.90 -3.84 3.25
CA LYS A 105 -11.85 -4.11 2.25
C LYS A 105 -11.35 -2.82 1.60
N GLN A 106 -12.26 -1.94 1.19
CA GLN A 106 -11.90 -0.66 0.56
C GLN A 106 -11.07 0.21 1.52
N GLU A 107 -11.45 0.29 2.79
CA GLU A 107 -10.68 1.01 3.81
C GLU A 107 -9.26 0.44 3.95
N GLN A 108 -9.11 -0.89 4.02
CA GLN A 108 -7.80 -1.53 4.12
C GLN A 108 -6.94 -1.27 2.86
N THR A 109 -7.57 -1.25 1.68
CA THR A 109 -6.87 -0.92 0.42
C THR A 109 -6.37 0.53 0.42
N GLN A 110 -7.17 1.48 0.89
CA GLN A 110 -6.74 2.88 1.02
C GLN A 110 -5.58 3.04 2.02
N ARG A 111 -5.61 2.29 3.13
CA ARG A 111 -4.50 2.26 4.09
C ARG A 111 -3.22 1.66 3.47
N LEU A 112 -3.34 0.68 2.60
CA LEU A 112 -2.22 0.12 1.84
C LEU A 112 -1.60 1.20 0.94
N GLU A 113 -2.40 1.92 0.16
CA GLU A 113 -1.94 3.02 -0.71
C GLU A 113 -1.23 4.13 0.10
N GLN A 114 -1.74 4.44 1.30
CA GLN A 114 -1.09 5.39 2.20
C GLN A 114 0.28 4.88 2.69
N ASN A 115 0.40 3.59 3.01
CA ASN A 115 1.68 2.99 3.37
C ASN A 115 2.67 2.98 2.20
N GLU A 116 2.22 2.74 0.96
CA GLU A 116 3.06 2.87 -0.24
C GLU A 116 3.63 4.28 -0.39
N ALA A 117 2.81 5.31 -0.12
CA ALA A 117 3.27 6.69 -0.12
C ALA A 117 4.32 6.95 0.98
N ASN A 118 4.13 6.38 2.18
CA ASN A 118 5.08 6.48 3.28
C ASN A 118 6.42 5.80 2.94
N ILE A 119 6.40 4.66 2.26
CA ILE A 119 7.63 3.99 1.77
C ILE A 119 8.40 4.89 0.81
N LYS A 120 7.72 5.50 -0.15
CA LYS A 120 8.36 6.42 -1.10
C LYS A 120 8.98 7.63 -0.39
N LEU A 121 8.34 8.13 0.67
CA LEU A 121 8.89 9.20 1.49
C LEU A 121 10.15 8.75 2.23
N ALA A 122 10.13 7.57 2.86
CA ALA A 122 11.28 7.00 3.55
C ALA A 122 12.43 6.68 2.58
N GLU A 123 12.12 6.20 1.38
CA GLU A 123 13.10 5.96 0.30
C GLU A 123 13.78 7.27 -0.15
N ALA A 124 13.01 8.34 -0.32
CA ALA A 124 13.55 9.66 -0.67
C ALA A 124 14.47 10.20 0.43
N ALA A 125 14.09 10.01 1.71
CA ALA A 125 14.94 10.39 2.86
C ALA A 125 16.23 9.57 2.89
N LEU A 126 16.16 8.27 2.62
CA LEU A 126 17.32 7.38 2.53
C LEU A 126 18.27 7.83 1.39
N ASN A 127 17.73 8.12 0.22
CA ASN A 127 18.51 8.56 -0.94
C ASN A 127 19.18 9.93 -0.66
N LEU A 128 18.47 10.83 0.04
CA LEU A 128 19.07 12.10 0.48
C LEU A 128 20.21 11.89 1.49
N ALA A 129 20.05 10.98 2.45
CA ALA A 129 21.10 10.65 3.41
C ALA A 129 22.34 10.05 2.70
N ARG A 130 22.15 9.17 1.72
CA ARG A 130 23.22 8.60 0.89
C ARG A 130 23.94 9.68 0.08
N LEU A 131 23.19 10.59 -0.52
CA LEU A 131 23.74 11.71 -1.29
C LEU A 131 24.60 12.62 -0.40
N ASN A 132 24.08 12.97 0.79
CA ASN A 132 24.84 13.81 1.73
C ASN A 132 26.12 13.13 2.20
N LEU A 133 26.09 11.81 2.46
CA LEU A 133 27.29 11.04 2.78
C LEU A 133 28.27 11.03 1.59
N SER A 134 27.81 10.92 0.36
CA SER A 134 28.67 10.93 -0.81
C SER A 134 29.44 12.25 -0.97
N TYR A 135 28.88 13.38 -0.52
CA TYR A 135 29.54 14.68 -0.55
C TYR A 135 30.67 14.82 0.49
N THR A 136 30.80 13.91 1.45
CA THR A 136 31.95 13.92 2.37
C THR A 136 33.25 13.47 1.69
N VAL A 137 33.16 12.78 0.55
CA VAL A 137 34.27 12.31 -0.25
C VAL A 137 34.31 13.13 -1.54
N ILE A 138 35.24 14.06 -1.60
CA ILE A 138 35.44 14.92 -2.77
C ILE A 138 36.42 14.24 -3.71
N LEU A 139 35.94 13.91 -4.91
CA LEU A 139 36.73 13.29 -5.98
C LEU A 139 37.11 14.32 -7.03
N ALA A 140 38.31 14.16 -7.63
CA ALA A 140 38.70 14.93 -8.79
C ALA A 140 37.76 14.60 -9.98
N THR A 141 37.29 15.64 -10.68
CA THR A 141 36.37 15.49 -11.82
C THR A 141 37.10 15.19 -13.12
N THR A 142 38.39 15.50 -13.19
CA THR A 142 39.26 15.31 -14.38
C THR A 142 40.67 14.93 -13.93
N ASP A 143 41.45 14.33 -14.83
CA ASP A 143 42.89 14.16 -14.65
C ASP A 143 43.57 15.51 -14.75
N GLY A 144 44.53 15.73 -13.87
CA GLY A 144 45.25 17.02 -13.89
C GLY A 144 46.27 17.12 -12.76
N VAL A 145 46.91 18.30 -12.66
CA VAL A 145 47.87 18.62 -11.60
C VAL A 145 47.18 19.49 -10.55
N THR A 146 47.27 19.07 -9.29
CA THR A 146 46.77 19.87 -8.17
C THR A 146 47.68 21.03 -7.87
N GLY A 147 47.08 22.22 -7.73
CA GLY A 147 47.78 23.42 -7.24
C GLY A 147 47.97 23.39 -5.73
N ARG A 148 48.15 24.60 -5.15
CA ARG A 148 48.34 24.74 -3.71
C ARG A 148 47.06 24.30 -2.97
N LYS A 149 47.22 23.45 -1.94
CA LYS A 149 46.17 23.11 -1.00
C LYS A 149 45.88 24.30 -0.07
N ASN A 150 44.63 24.77 -0.03
CA ASN A 150 44.22 25.96 0.74
C ASN A 150 43.57 25.62 2.07
N ILE A 151 43.56 24.35 2.45
CA ILE A 151 42.90 23.85 3.66
C ILE A 151 43.87 22.96 4.47
N HIS A 152 43.65 22.90 5.78
CA HIS A 152 44.41 22.07 6.72
C HIS A 152 43.51 21.01 7.35
N GLU A 153 44.09 19.93 7.84
CA GLU A 153 43.37 18.92 8.60
C GLU A 153 42.83 19.51 9.91
N GLY A 154 41.55 19.23 10.20
CA GLY A 154 40.85 19.79 11.35
C GLY A 154 40.23 21.17 11.11
N GLU A 155 40.41 21.78 9.93
CA GLU A 155 39.80 23.05 9.59
C GLU A 155 38.31 22.87 9.22
N LEU A 156 37.47 23.80 9.71
CA LEU A 156 36.06 23.84 9.35
C LEU A 156 35.90 24.37 7.92
N VAL A 157 35.35 23.57 7.05
CA VAL A 157 35.05 23.93 5.66
C VAL A 157 33.58 24.30 5.47
N GLN A 158 33.30 25.28 4.62
CA GLN A 158 31.96 25.75 4.33
C GLN A 158 31.55 25.38 2.88
N PRO A 159 30.26 25.19 2.60
CA PRO A 159 29.77 25.00 1.25
C PRO A 159 30.26 26.14 0.31
N GLY A 160 30.83 25.77 -0.83
CA GLY A 160 31.37 26.74 -1.80
C GLY A 160 32.83 27.19 -1.53
N GLN A 161 33.45 26.74 -0.44
CA GLN A 161 34.86 27.07 -0.17
C GLN A 161 35.79 26.30 -1.13
N THR A 162 36.72 27.02 -1.77
CA THR A 162 37.75 26.40 -2.63
C THR A 162 38.80 25.70 -1.80
N MET A 163 38.89 24.40 -1.90
CA MET A 163 39.84 23.56 -1.16
C MET A 163 41.16 23.39 -1.91
N VAL A 164 41.06 23.10 -3.21
CA VAL A 164 42.19 22.81 -4.08
C VAL A 164 41.82 23.24 -5.51
N ASN A 165 42.78 23.79 -6.23
CA ASN A 165 42.64 24.04 -7.67
C ASN A 165 43.21 22.86 -8.45
N LEU A 166 42.44 22.32 -9.40
CA LEU A 166 42.87 21.29 -10.34
C LEU A 166 43.11 21.95 -11.70
N VAL A 167 44.29 21.78 -12.28
CA VAL A 167 44.63 22.28 -13.61
C VAL A 167 44.72 21.10 -14.56
N ASP A 168 43.84 21.11 -15.55
CA ASP A 168 43.90 20.13 -16.65
C ASP A 168 45.14 20.42 -17.49
N VAL A 169 45.97 19.42 -17.71
CA VAL A 169 47.24 19.53 -18.47
C VAL A 169 47.17 18.83 -19.83
N THR A 170 46.01 18.37 -20.24
CA THR A 170 45.80 17.66 -21.51
C THR A 170 45.97 18.59 -22.73
N GLU A 171 45.59 19.88 -22.59
CA GLU A 171 45.77 20.88 -23.64
C GLU A 171 46.64 22.04 -23.15
N LYS A 172 47.68 22.35 -23.89
CA LYS A 172 48.58 23.49 -23.61
C LYS A 172 48.46 24.55 -24.71
N TRP A 173 48.04 25.75 -24.32
CA TRP A 173 47.98 26.89 -25.20
C TRP A 173 49.24 27.75 -25.00
N VAL A 174 49.94 28.09 -26.09
CA VAL A 174 51.04 29.05 -26.10
C VAL A 174 50.54 30.31 -26.79
N ILE A 175 50.52 31.41 -26.08
CA ILE A 175 50.23 32.71 -26.66
C ILE A 175 51.59 33.33 -27.07
N ALA A 176 51.81 33.52 -28.38
CA ALA A 176 52.97 34.13 -28.93
C ALA A 176 52.82 35.66 -29.07
#